data_1a64637a096095dfa47ab84e26ccec9e
#
_entry.id   1a64637a096095dfa47ab84e26ccec9e
#
_cell.length_a   1.000
_cell.length_b   1.000
_cell.length_c   1.000
_cell.angle_alpha   90.00
_cell.angle_beta   90.00
_cell.angle_gamma   90.00
#
_symmetry.space_group_name_H-M   'P 1'
#
loop_
_entity.id
_entity.type
_entity.pdbx_description
1 polymer ?
#
loop_
_entity_poly.entity_id
_entity_poly.type
_entity_poly.pdbx_seq_one_letter_code
_entity_poly.pdbx_strand_id
1 'polypeptide(L)'
;MKRTPLILLFAALLLTACDPGYTMEFAIDNQTTHAVTIQSLQPVDTVGHTISRLTPLSAPAQTDTVVWVTGGLGHASINIIAKDIEWHNYGDSVQLRFDDGRALNYYRDSTGFDALYRFEDANADTSLYRYEAIVNQRPPFKGNARYGKLTLVITDSLYNLSRPRP
;
A
#
# COMPACT_ATOMS: atom_id res chain seq x y z
N MET A 1 -27.63 -47.35 -14.94
CA MET A 1 -26.37 -46.59 -14.97
C MET A 1 -26.47 -45.48 -13.94
N LYS A 2 -25.61 -45.51 -12.93
CA LYS A 2 -25.71 -44.60 -11.75
C LYS A 2 -25.15 -43.20 -12.11
N ARG A 3 -26.04 -42.22 -12.28
CA ARG A 3 -25.70 -40.81 -12.62
C ARG A 3 -25.29 -39.97 -11.38
N THR A 4 -25.34 -40.57 -10.20
CA THR A 4 -25.08 -39.91 -8.90
C THR A 4 -23.65 -39.37 -8.74
N PRO A 5 -22.58 -40.04 -9.17
CA PRO A 5 -21.22 -39.54 -8.98
C PRO A 5 -20.91 -38.24 -9.76
N LEU A 6 -21.55 -38.08 -10.94
CA LEU A 6 -21.32 -36.88 -11.77
C LEU A 6 -21.93 -35.61 -11.15
N ILE A 7 -23.10 -35.74 -10.53
CA ILE A 7 -23.78 -34.63 -9.86
C ILE A 7 -22.99 -34.19 -8.62
N LEU A 8 -22.46 -35.16 -7.85
CA LEU A 8 -21.61 -34.86 -6.68
C LEU A 8 -20.29 -34.18 -7.09
N LEU A 9 -19.69 -34.60 -8.19
CA LEU A 9 -18.48 -33.95 -8.72
C LEU A 9 -18.75 -32.51 -9.18
N PHE A 10 -19.89 -32.28 -9.85
CA PHE A 10 -20.28 -30.93 -10.28
C PHE A 10 -20.61 -30.02 -9.09
N ALA A 11 -21.30 -30.54 -8.06
CA ALA A 11 -21.56 -29.81 -6.83
C ALA A 11 -20.28 -29.48 -6.06
N ALA A 12 -19.31 -30.39 -6.01
CA ALA A 12 -18.01 -30.14 -5.39
C ALA A 12 -17.21 -29.07 -6.15
N LEU A 13 -17.25 -29.07 -7.50
CA LEU A 13 -16.61 -28.06 -8.32
C LEU A 13 -17.25 -26.67 -8.18
N LEU A 14 -18.57 -26.60 -7.97
CA LEU A 14 -19.26 -25.34 -7.72
C LEU A 14 -18.95 -24.76 -6.32
N LEU A 15 -18.67 -25.60 -5.33
CA LEU A 15 -18.31 -25.18 -3.99
C LEU A 15 -16.86 -24.66 -3.89
N THR A 16 -15.96 -25.09 -4.79
CA THR A 16 -14.57 -24.58 -4.83
C THR A 16 -14.40 -23.30 -5.65
N ALA A 17 -15.44 -22.88 -6.40
CA ALA A 17 -15.39 -21.72 -7.29
C ALA A 17 -15.70 -20.37 -6.61
N CYS A 18 -16.01 -20.35 -5.32
CA CYS A 18 -16.29 -19.12 -4.58
C CYS A 18 -15.12 -18.73 -3.70
N ASP A 19 -13.96 -18.42 -4.32
CA ASP A 19 -12.95 -17.66 -3.59
C ASP A 19 -13.45 -16.22 -3.46
N PRO A 20 -13.62 -15.68 -2.25
CA PRO A 20 -14.11 -14.33 -2.08
C PRO A 20 -13.09 -13.34 -2.62
N GLY A 21 -13.57 -12.37 -3.38
CA GLY A 21 -12.75 -11.24 -3.77
C GLY A 21 -12.31 -10.43 -2.54
N TYR A 22 -11.17 -9.76 -2.68
CA TYR A 22 -10.71 -8.78 -1.70
C TYR A 22 -10.53 -7.43 -2.39
N THR A 23 -10.52 -6.38 -1.56
CA THR A 23 -10.11 -5.02 -1.94
C THR A 23 -9.04 -4.55 -0.98
N MET A 24 -8.00 -3.91 -1.52
CA MET A 24 -6.94 -3.27 -0.76
C MET A 24 -6.83 -1.81 -1.19
N GLU A 25 -6.68 -0.92 -0.20
CA GLU A 25 -6.49 0.51 -0.42
C GLU A 25 -5.15 0.94 0.14
N PHE A 26 -4.47 1.82 -0.58
CA PHE A 26 -3.37 2.61 -0.05
C PHE A 26 -3.81 4.06 0.08
N ALA A 27 -3.66 4.62 1.26
CA ALA A 27 -4.05 5.98 1.59
C ALA A 27 -2.89 6.76 2.21
N ILE A 28 -2.98 8.08 2.12
CA ILE A 28 -2.10 9.03 2.79
C ILE A 28 -2.97 9.84 3.75
N ASP A 29 -2.74 9.68 5.06
CA ASP A 29 -3.31 10.52 6.11
C ASP A 29 -2.34 11.67 6.39
N ASN A 30 -2.56 12.78 5.70
CA ASN A 30 -1.74 13.97 5.85
C ASN A 30 -2.31 14.87 6.95
N GLN A 31 -1.73 14.80 8.13
CA GLN A 31 -2.14 15.58 9.32
C GLN A 31 -1.49 16.95 9.39
N THR A 32 -0.61 17.28 8.46
CA THR A 32 0.08 18.58 8.43
C THR A 32 -0.77 19.67 7.80
N THR A 33 -0.38 20.92 7.98
CA THR A 33 -0.99 22.08 7.31
C THR A 33 -0.48 22.31 5.89
N HIS A 34 0.38 21.43 5.37
CA HIS A 34 1.01 21.51 4.05
C HIS A 34 0.56 20.36 3.17
N ALA A 35 0.26 20.63 1.91
CA ALA A 35 0.06 19.56 0.94
C ALA A 35 1.37 18.80 0.73
N VAL A 36 1.28 17.47 0.59
CA VAL A 36 2.43 16.60 0.39
C VAL A 36 2.35 15.88 -0.95
N THR A 37 3.50 15.72 -1.60
CA THR A 37 3.67 14.90 -2.79
C THR A 37 4.78 13.87 -2.55
N ILE A 38 4.51 12.62 -2.87
CA ILE A 38 5.46 11.51 -2.78
C ILE A 38 5.91 11.18 -4.19
N GLN A 39 7.21 11.21 -4.42
CA GLN A 39 7.79 10.97 -5.74
C GLN A 39 9.12 10.22 -5.64
N SER A 40 9.53 9.52 -6.70
CA SER A 40 10.87 8.95 -6.79
C SER A 40 11.91 10.05 -6.97
N LEU A 41 13.06 9.92 -6.30
CA LEU A 41 14.21 10.83 -6.47
C LEU A 41 15.04 10.50 -7.71
N GLN A 42 15.05 9.24 -8.11
CA GLN A 42 15.81 8.80 -9.27
C GLN A 42 14.85 8.30 -10.35
N PRO A 43 14.99 8.78 -11.59
CA PRO A 43 14.51 8.02 -12.72
C PRO A 43 15.30 6.71 -12.70
N VAL A 44 14.62 5.58 -12.52
CA VAL A 44 15.26 4.27 -12.59
C VAL A 44 15.70 4.07 -14.04
N ASP A 45 16.96 4.39 -14.33
CA ASP A 45 17.58 4.06 -15.62
C ASP A 45 18.17 2.66 -15.50
N THR A 46 17.35 1.67 -15.76
CA THR A 46 17.83 0.31 -16.02
C THR A 46 17.83 0.11 -17.51
N VAL A 47 19.01 -0.02 -18.06
CA VAL A 47 19.27 -0.31 -19.46
C VAL A 47 18.26 -1.33 -19.99
N GLY A 48 17.37 -0.87 -20.88
CA GLY A 48 16.45 -1.72 -21.64
C GLY A 48 15.03 -1.89 -21.11
N HIS A 49 14.62 -1.27 -20.02
CA HIS A 49 13.25 -1.28 -19.56
C HIS A 49 12.64 0.11 -19.63
N THR A 50 11.45 0.21 -20.21
CA THR A 50 10.67 1.44 -20.29
C THR A 50 10.40 1.95 -18.88
N ILE A 51 10.97 3.09 -18.53
CA ILE A 51 10.74 3.75 -17.24
C ILE A 51 9.30 4.25 -17.26
N SER A 52 8.42 3.60 -16.56
CA SER A 52 7.18 4.22 -16.13
C SER A 52 7.58 5.32 -15.14
N ARG A 53 7.52 6.57 -15.56
CA ARG A 53 7.54 7.69 -14.61
C ARG A 53 6.35 7.47 -13.68
N LEU A 54 6.66 7.15 -12.45
CA LEU A 54 5.65 7.00 -11.44
C LEU A 54 4.91 8.31 -11.31
N THR A 55 3.60 8.23 -11.43
CA THR A 55 2.74 9.37 -11.13
C THR A 55 2.95 9.72 -9.67
N PRO A 56 3.40 10.93 -9.34
CA PRO A 56 3.54 11.34 -7.95
C PRO A 56 2.21 11.16 -7.22
N LEU A 57 2.24 10.59 -6.02
CA LEU A 57 1.07 10.51 -5.17
C LEU A 57 0.97 11.80 -4.37
N SER A 58 -0.22 12.38 -4.29
CA SER A 58 -0.42 13.65 -3.59
C SER A 58 -1.57 13.57 -2.62
N ALA A 59 -1.41 14.20 -1.46
CA ALA A 59 -2.47 14.39 -0.49
C ALA A 59 -2.52 15.87 -0.06
N PRO A 60 -3.70 16.51 -0.13
CA PRO A 60 -3.90 17.85 0.41
C PRO A 60 -3.60 17.92 1.91
N ALA A 61 -3.42 19.12 2.43
CA ALA A 61 -3.26 19.36 3.85
C ALA A 61 -4.48 18.88 4.64
N GLN A 62 -4.25 18.27 5.79
CA GLN A 62 -5.29 17.83 6.73
C GLN A 62 -6.35 16.92 6.10
N THR A 63 -5.91 15.99 5.24
CA THR A 63 -6.81 15.04 4.56
C THR A 63 -6.32 13.60 4.65
N ASP A 64 -7.28 12.66 4.68
CA ASP A 64 -7.07 11.23 4.38
C ASP A 64 -7.46 11.01 2.92
N THR A 65 -6.49 10.67 2.09
CA THR A 65 -6.65 10.53 0.64
C THR A 65 -6.30 9.13 0.20
N VAL A 66 -7.27 8.38 -0.35
CA VAL A 66 -6.99 7.11 -1.02
C VAL A 66 -6.32 7.40 -2.36
N VAL A 67 -5.09 6.95 -2.51
CA VAL A 67 -4.25 7.23 -3.69
C VAL A 67 -4.16 6.03 -4.63
N TRP A 68 -4.49 4.85 -4.15
CA TRP A 68 -4.46 3.63 -4.94
C TRP A 68 -5.39 2.56 -4.39
N VAL A 69 -6.01 1.78 -5.30
CA VAL A 69 -6.91 0.67 -4.97
C VAL A 69 -6.57 -0.52 -5.84
N THR A 70 -6.47 -1.69 -5.25
CA THR A 70 -6.35 -2.96 -5.96
C THR A 70 -7.35 -3.98 -5.43
N GLY A 71 -7.55 -5.05 -6.16
CA GLY A 71 -8.41 -6.15 -5.77
C GLY A 71 -8.11 -7.42 -6.54
N GLY A 72 -8.59 -8.53 -6.03
CA GLY A 72 -8.37 -9.84 -6.63
C GLY A 72 -9.15 -10.94 -5.95
N LEU A 73 -8.83 -12.18 -6.29
CA LEU A 73 -9.35 -13.37 -5.61
C LEU A 73 -8.44 -13.71 -4.42
N GLY A 74 -9.02 -14.26 -3.35
CA GLY A 74 -8.29 -14.64 -2.15
C GLY A 74 -8.56 -13.74 -0.95
N HIS A 75 -7.54 -13.33 -0.24
CA HIS A 75 -7.67 -12.50 0.96
C HIS A 75 -6.76 -11.28 0.90
N ALA A 76 -7.23 -10.18 1.45
CA ALA A 76 -6.45 -8.95 1.61
C ALA A 76 -5.28 -9.19 2.57
N SER A 77 -4.09 -8.73 2.22
CA SER A 77 -2.93 -8.73 3.11
C SER A 77 -2.04 -7.54 2.82
N ILE A 78 -1.32 -7.08 3.84
CA ILE A 78 -0.37 -5.97 3.71
C ILE A 78 0.68 -6.24 2.63
N ASN A 79 1.09 -7.50 2.45
CA ASN A 79 2.10 -7.88 1.46
C ASN A 79 1.68 -7.65 0.01
N ILE A 80 0.37 -7.57 -0.27
CA ILE A 80 -0.13 -7.28 -1.61
C ILE A 80 0.18 -5.82 -1.96
N ILE A 81 -0.21 -4.88 -1.09
CA ILE A 81 0.08 -3.46 -1.28
C ILE A 81 1.58 -3.20 -1.21
N ALA A 82 2.29 -3.80 -0.23
CA ALA A 82 3.72 -3.63 -0.08
C ALA A 82 4.48 -3.98 -1.35
N LYS A 83 4.13 -5.10 -2.01
CA LYS A 83 4.72 -5.48 -3.29
C LYS A 83 4.49 -4.42 -4.37
N ASP A 84 3.26 -3.96 -4.51
CA ASP A 84 2.92 -3.02 -5.57
C ASP A 84 3.59 -1.66 -5.35
N ILE A 85 3.67 -1.18 -4.11
CA ILE A 85 4.38 0.06 -3.78
C ILE A 85 5.88 -0.13 -3.93
N GLU A 86 6.43 -1.20 -3.36
CA GLU A 86 7.87 -1.44 -3.29
C GLU A 86 8.49 -1.72 -4.65
N TRP A 87 7.83 -2.51 -5.51
CA TRP A 87 8.42 -3.03 -6.75
C TRP A 87 8.07 -2.20 -7.98
N HIS A 88 6.93 -1.51 -7.98
CA HIS A 88 6.44 -0.82 -9.16
C HIS A 88 6.55 0.69 -9.09
N ASN A 89 6.61 1.29 -7.88
CA ASN A 89 6.33 2.70 -7.78
C ASN A 89 7.44 3.61 -7.24
N TYR A 90 8.33 3.17 -6.36
CA TYR A 90 9.21 4.13 -5.69
C TYR A 90 10.71 3.91 -5.88
N GLY A 91 11.14 2.79 -6.46
CA GLY A 91 12.56 2.48 -6.59
C GLY A 91 13.28 2.46 -5.24
N ASP A 92 14.58 2.77 -5.25
CA ASP A 92 15.42 2.73 -4.05
C ASP A 92 15.49 4.08 -3.32
N SER A 93 14.80 5.10 -3.81
CA SER A 93 14.80 6.43 -3.18
C SER A 93 13.50 7.19 -3.44
N VAL A 94 12.92 7.70 -2.36
CA VAL A 94 11.63 8.40 -2.35
C VAL A 94 11.79 9.74 -1.67
N GLN A 95 11.14 10.74 -2.22
CA GLN A 95 11.03 12.07 -1.64
C GLN A 95 9.59 12.37 -1.23
N LEU A 96 9.39 12.77 0.03
CA LEU A 96 8.22 13.49 0.46
C LEU A 96 8.48 14.97 0.29
N ARG A 97 7.71 15.64 -0.56
CA ARG A 97 7.84 17.07 -0.84
C ARG A 97 6.59 17.79 -0.38
N PHE A 98 6.78 18.83 0.42
CA PHE A 98 5.73 19.71 0.88
C PHE A 98 5.56 20.93 -0.05
N ASP A 99 4.40 21.55 -0.06
CA ASP A 99 4.06 22.66 -0.94
C ASP A 99 4.83 23.95 -0.63
N ASP A 100 5.39 24.07 0.57
CA ASP A 100 6.30 25.16 0.97
C ASP A 100 7.75 24.98 0.49
N GLY A 101 8.04 23.92 -0.26
CA GLY A 101 9.35 23.60 -0.80
C GLY A 101 10.25 22.79 0.12
N ARG A 102 9.83 22.45 1.32
CA ARG A 102 10.57 21.51 2.19
C ARG A 102 10.44 20.10 1.69
N ALA A 103 11.44 19.25 1.98
CA ALA A 103 11.45 17.86 1.56
C ALA A 103 12.16 16.94 2.54
N LEU A 104 11.75 15.66 2.53
CA LEU A 104 12.43 14.54 3.17
C LEU A 104 12.77 13.50 2.11
N ASN A 105 14.01 13.02 2.14
CA ASN A 105 14.47 11.96 1.25
C ASN A 105 14.65 10.67 2.04
N TYR A 106 14.07 9.59 1.52
CA TYR A 106 14.18 8.24 2.05
C TYR A 106 14.93 7.37 1.07
N TYR A 107 15.87 6.56 1.59
CA TYR A 107 16.66 5.61 0.82
C TYR A 107 16.48 4.23 1.43
N ARG A 108 16.26 3.20 0.60
CA ARG A 108 15.95 1.84 1.05
C ARG A 108 16.98 1.27 2.02
N ASP A 109 18.26 1.49 1.76
CA ASP A 109 19.37 0.89 2.52
C ASP A 109 20.04 1.86 3.50
N SER A 110 19.43 3.04 3.75
CA SER A 110 20.02 4.00 4.67
C SER A 110 19.46 3.82 6.09
N THR A 111 20.34 3.59 7.05
CA THR A 111 20.00 3.56 8.48
C THR A 111 19.29 4.85 8.91
N GLY A 112 18.07 4.74 9.41
CA GLY A 112 17.25 5.85 9.88
C GLY A 112 16.27 6.45 8.87
N PHE A 113 16.35 6.06 7.59
CA PHE A 113 15.43 6.50 6.54
C PHE A 113 14.66 5.37 5.86
N ASP A 114 14.82 4.15 6.35
CA ASP A 114 14.13 2.97 5.85
C ASP A 114 12.67 2.85 6.33
N ALA A 115 12.23 3.71 7.25
CA ALA A 115 10.89 3.65 7.84
C ALA A 115 9.76 3.70 6.79
N LEU A 116 9.98 4.36 5.65
CA LEU A 116 9.02 4.39 4.55
C LEU A 116 8.89 3.04 3.83
N TYR A 117 9.84 2.14 3.99
CA TYR A 117 9.86 0.81 3.37
C TYR A 117 9.46 -0.32 4.34
N ARG A 118 9.17 -0.01 5.61
CA ARG A 118 8.82 -0.99 6.65
C ARG A 118 7.32 -1.18 6.76
N PHE A 119 6.71 -1.76 5.75
CA PHE A 119 5.27 -2.03 5.74
C PHE A 119 4.87 -3.12 6.75
N GLU A 120 5.73 -4.09 7.01
CA GLU A 120 5.53 -5.18 7.96
C GLU A 120 5.40 -4.69 9.41
N ASP A 121 5.99 -3.55 9.73
CA ASP A 121 5.91 -2.90 11.04
C ASP A 121 4.66 -2.02 11.19
N ALA A 122 3.74 -2.04 10.24
CA ALA A 122 2.50 -1.27 10.34
C ALA A 122 1.79 -1.54 11.67
N ASN A 123 1.29 -0.48 12.29
CA ASN A 123 0.71 -0.45 13.64
C ASN A 123 1.70 -0.55 14.82
N ALA A 124 3.00 -0.65 14.60
CA ALA A 124 3.97 -0.40 15.67
C ALA A 124 4.01 1.09 16.03
N ASP A 125 4.33 1.42 17.28
CA ASP A 125 4.35 2.81 17.78
C ASP A 125 5.28 3.74 16.99
N THR A 126 6.34 3.19 16.40
CA THR A 126 7.34 3.93 15.61
C THR A 126 7.08 3.86 14.11
N SER A 127 6.06 3.14 13.66
CA SER A 127 5.76 2.98 12.25
C SER A 127 5.14 4.24 11.66
N LEU A 128 5.49 4.54 10.40
CA LEU A 128 4.78 5.53 9.60
C LEU A 128 3.46 4.98 9.05
N TYR A 129 3.18 3.69 9.22
CA TYR A 129 2.04 3.02 8.62
C TYR A 129 1.03 2.53 9.64
N ARG A 130 -0.25 2.66 9.28
CA ARG A 130 -1.36 1.94 9.91
C ARG A 130 -1.96 0.95 8.92
N TYR A 131 -2.27 -0.24 9.39
CA TYR A 131 -2.98 -1.25 8.62
C TYR A 131 -4.27 -1.64 9.32
N GLU A 132 -5.36 -1.55 8.60
CA GLU A 132 -6.69 -1.94 9.04
C GLU A 132 -7.24 -3.02 8.11
N ALA A 133 -7.92 -4.02 8.66
CA ALA A 133 -8.53 -5.07 7.88
C ALA A 133 -9.93 -5.42 8.37
N ILE A 134 -10.84 -5.67 7.43
CA ILE A 134 -12.15 -6.23 7.70
C ILE A 134 -12.13 -7.70 7.31
N VAL A 135 -12.32 -8.58 8.31
CA VAL A 135 -12.29 -10.02 8.11
C VAL A 135 -13.69 -10.60 7.95
N ASN A 136 -13.78 -11.70 7.21
CA ASN A 136 -15.01 -12.45 7.07
C ASN A 136 -15.38 -13.12 8.40
N GLN A 137 -16.65 -12.99 8.79
CA GLN A 137 -17.17 -13.57 10.03
C GLN A 137 -17.80 -14.96 9.81
N ARG A 138 -18.05 -15.35 8.58
CA ARG A 138 -18.78 -16.58 8.22
C ARG A 138 -17.90 -17.62 7.53
N PRO A 139 -18.07 -18.93 7.84
CA PRO A 139 -17.48 -20.01 7.06
C PRO A 139 -17.96 -19.96 5.58
N PRO A 140 -17.16 -20.49 4.66
CA PRO A 140 -15.85 -21.15 4.83
C PRO A 140 -14.66 -20.18 4.99
N PHE A 141 -14.88 -18.89 4.82
CA PHE A 141 -13.79 -17.86 4.74
C PHE A 141 -13.60 -17.09 6.05
N LYS A 142 -14.13 -17.61 7.16
CA LYS A 142 -13.98 -16.98 8.47
C LYS A 142 -12.50 -16.71 8.80
N GLY A 143 -12.19 -15.45 9.14
CA GLY A 143 -10.85 -15.01 9.45
C GLY A 143 -10.05 -14.45 8.26
N ASN A 144 -10.48 -14.72 7.01
CA ASN A 144 -9.83 -14.14 5.83
C ASN A 144 -10.24 -12.67 5.66
N ALA A 145 -9.28 -11.78 5.50
CA ALA A 145 -9.57 -10.39 5.24
C ALA A 145 -10.13 -10.20 3.82
N ARG A 146 -11.27 -9.55 3.71
CA ARG A 146 -11.90 -9.16 2.44
C ARG A 146 -11.61 -7.72 2.05
N TYR A 147 -11.17 -6.91 3.00
CA TYR A 147 -10.78 -5.53 2.81
C TYR A 147 -9.57 -5.25 3.68
N GLY A 148 -8.63 -4.48 3.14
CA GLY A 148 -7.49 -3.95 3.87
C GLY A 148 -7.19 -2.53 3.44
N LYS A 149 -6.80 -1.69 4.38
CA LYS A 149 -6.33 -0.33 4.12
C LYS A 149 -4.97 -0.16 4.77
N LEU A 150 -3.96 0.13 3.97
CA LEU A 150 -2.65 0.57 4.41
C LEU A 150 -2.60 2.09 4.31
N THR A 151 -2.34 2.76 5.41
CA THR A 151 -2.32 4.22 5.48
C THR A 151 -0.92 4.70 5.87
N LEU A 152 -0.30 5.51 5.05
CA LEU A 152 0.89 6.28 5.40
C LEU A 152 0.46 7.53 6.18
N VAL A 153 0.94 7.66 7.42
CA VAL A 153 0.60 8.78 8.30
C VAL A 153 1.71 9.82 8.28
N ILE A 154 1.38 11.03 7.83
CA ILE A 154 2.32 12.15 7.76
C ILE A 154 1.94 13.18 8.81
N THR A 155 2.78 13.28 9.84
CA THR A 155 2.55 14.15 11.01
C THR A 155 3.40 15.41 10.95
N ASP A 156 3.08 16.40 11.81
CA ASP A 156 3.92 17.58 12.01
C ASP A 156 5.33 17.21 12.49
N SER A 157 5.49 16.13 13.25
CA SER A 157 6.81 15.64 13.65
C SER A 157 7.64 15.25 12.44
N LEU A 158 7.04 14.55 11.47
CA LEU A 158 7.70 14.18 10.22
C LEU A 158 8.00 15.42 9.37
N TYR A 159 7.05 16.35 9.26
CA TYR A 159 7.26 17.60 8.56
C TYR A 159 8.44 18.41 9.18
N ASN A 160 8.56 18.47 10.49
CA ASN A 160 9.64 19.20 11.18
C ASN A 160 11.04 18.60 10.91
N LEU A 161 11.14 17.33 10.53
CA LEU A 161 12.40 16.72 10.07
C LEU A 161 12.78 17.15 8.66
N SER A 162 11.85 17.67 7.88
CA SER A 162 12.10 18.12 6.50
C SER A 162 12.99 19.34 6.45
N ARG A 163 13.73 19.49 5.35
CA ARG A 163 14.66 20.62 5.15
C ARG A 163 14.23 21.43 3.93
N PRO A 164 14.45 22.76 3.96
CA PRO A 164 14.32 23.55 2.74
C PRO A 164 15.19 22.96 1.64
N ARG A 165 14.70 22.96 0.42
CA ARG A 165 15.50 22.57 -0.73
C ARG A 165 16.54 23.65 -1.01
N PRO A 166 17.82 23.29 -1.21
CA PRO A 166 18.83 24.26 -1.64
C PRO A 166 18.53 24.82 -3.04
#